data_c4d60b15eeee1110ccbe9613234d336c
#
_entry.id   c4d60b15eeee1110ccbe9613234d336c
#
_cell.length_a   1.000
_cell.length_b   1.000
_cell.length_c   1.000
_cell.angle_alpha   90.00
_cell.angle_beta   90.00
_cell.angle_gamma   90.00
#
_symmetry.space_group_name_H-M   'P 1'
#
loop_
_entity.id
_entity.type
_entity.pdbx_description
1 polymer ?
#
loop_
_entity_poly.entity_id
_entity_poly.type
_entity_poly.pdbx_seq_one_letter_code
_entity_poly.pdbx_strand_id
1 'polypeptide(L)'
;AVMAGDGQMDPANLSEMIQPLLNKKADHVKGNRMMSTSDIAQMPKGRRRASKILGWLTSLASGRVITDPQCGYTATSSKLLKQWNWEKSWNSYGYPNYWLIQLSSMGYRVIDVPVKAVYGNEKSGIKPFKFFIRVGMMMTIEHHKRALKILPKSIPMMLAFLAYMSGYLAIGF
;
A
#
# COMPACT_ATOMS: atom_id res chain seq x y z
N ALA A 1 7.37 -14.06 6.75
CA ALA A 1 6.02 -13.77 6.23
C ALA A 1 5.09 -13.39 7.38
N VAL A 2 4.10 -12.59 7.09
CA VAL A 2 3.03 -12.18 8.01
C VAL A 2 1.70 -12.55 7.36
N MET A 3 0.83 -13.16 8.13
CA MET A 3 -0.53 -13.53 7.72
C MET A 3 -1.46 -13.24 8.91
N ALA A 4 -2.63 -12.68 8.65
CA ALA A 4 -3.62 -12.50 9.70
C ALA A 4 -4.15 -13.86 10.19
N GLY A 5 -4.32 -14.01 11.52
CA GLY A 5 -4.81 -15.24 12.13
C GLY A 5 -6.33 -15.36 12.17
N ASP A 6 -7.04 -14.64 11.29
CA ASP A 6 -8.51 -14.56 11.24
C ASP A 6 -9.15 -15.55 10.25
N GLY A 7 -8.36 -16.46 9.68
CA GLY A 7 -8.83 -17.46 8.72
C GLY A 7 -9.19 -16.92 7.32
N GLN A 8 -8.99 -15.63 7.07
CA GLN A 8 -9.32 -15.03 5.76
C GLN A 8 -8.26 -15.30 4.68
N MET A 9 -7.12 -15.87 5.03
CA MET A 9 -6.00 -16.11 4.11
C MET A 9 -5.60 -17.57 4.13
N ASP A 10 -5.34 -18.13 2.95
CA ASP A 10 -4.95 -19.53 2.78
C ASP A 10 -3.44 -19.70 3.02
N PRO A 11 -3.02 -20.49 4.02
CA PRO A 11 -1.61 -20.80 4.26
C PRO A 11 -0.92 -21.50 3.07
N ALA A 12 -1.68 -22.18 2.20
CA ALA A 12 -1.14 -22.84 1.01
C ALA A 12 -0.45 -21.85 0.05
N ASN A 13 -0.86 -20.58 0.05
CA ASN A 13 -0.21 -19.53 -0.74
C ASN A 13 1.19 -19.14 -0.23
N LEU A 14 1.63 -19.63 0.95
CA LEU A 14 2.92 -19.22 1.53
C LEU A 14 4.10 -19.50 0.60
N SER A 15 4.11 -20.63 -0.08
CA SER A 15 5.17 -20.97 -1.03
C SER A 15 5.30 -19.93 -2.14
N GLU A 16 4.19 -19.54 -2.74
CA GLU A 16 4.15 -18.52 -3.81
C GLU A 16 4.58 -17.14 -3.29
N MET A 17 4.22 -16.82 -2.05
CA MET A 17 4.59 -15.54 -1.41
C MET A 17 6.09 -15.42 -1.13
N ILE A 18 6.78 -16.51 -0.81
CA ILE A 18 8.21 -16.46 -0.48
C ILE A 18 9.13 -16.67 -1.69
N GLN A 19 8.67 -17.33 -2.75
CA GLN A 19 9.48 -17.61 -3.94
C GLN A 19 10.17 -16.39 -4.56
N PRO A 20 9.51 -15.23 -4.74
CA PRO A 20 10.17 -14.04 -5.29
C PRO A 20 11.33 -13.53 -4.40
N LEU A 21 11.25 -13.73 -3.08
CA LEU A 21 12.32 -13.37 -2.14
C LEU A 21 13.50 -14.34 -2.25
N LEU A 22 13.23 -15.64 -2.29
CA LEU A 22 14.26 -16.68 -2.44
C LEU A 22 15.02 -16.50 -3.75
N ASN A 23 14.32 -16.20 -4.82
CA ASN A 23 14.88 -15.94 -6.14
C ASN A 23 15.51 -14.54 -6.27
N LYS A 24 15.60 -13.76 -5.18
CA LYS A 24 16.14 -12.40 -5.17
C LYS A 24 15.47 -11.46 -6.20
N LYS A 25 14.22 -11.73 -6.60
CA LYS A 25 13.44 -10.90 -7.52
C LYS A 25 12.70 -9.77 -6.79
N ALA A 26 12.42 -9.93 -5.51
CA ALA A 26 11.74 -8.96 -4.64
C ALA A 26 12.47 -8.75 -3.32
N ASP A 27 12.24 -7.60 -2.71
CA ASP A 27 12.64 -7.30 -1.34
C ASP A 27 11.43 -7.40 -0.39
N HIS A 28 10.23 -7.16 -0.96
CA HIS A 28 8.94 -7.31 -0.29
C HIS A 28 7.92 -7.89 -1.26
N VAL A 29 7.12 -8.84 -0.78
CA VAL A 29 6.03 -9.47 -1.51
C VAL A 29 4.73 -9.21 -0.78
N LYS A 30 3.72 -8.81 -1.52
CA LYS A 30 2.40 -8.50 -1.01
C LYS A 30 1.36 -9.38 -1.72
N GLY A 31 0.49 -10.00 -0.94
CA GLY A 31 -0.69 -10.64 -1.47
C GLY A 31 -1.62 -9.63 -2.14
N ASN A 32 -2.27 -10.03 -3.20
CA ASN A 32 -3.19 -9.17 -3.95
C ASN A 32 -4.46 -9.95 -4.32
N ARG A 33 -5.55 -9.61 -3.65
CA ARG A 33 -6.88 -10.20 -3.85
C ARG A 33 -7.60 -9.66 -5.09
N MET A 34 -7.05 -8.61 -5.70
CA MET A 34 -7.62 -7.94 -6.88
C MET A 34 -7.06 -8.49 -8.20
N MET A 35 -6.17 -9.49 -8.15
CA MET A 35 -5.58 -10.09 -9.36
C MET A 35 -6.46 -11.17 -9.98
N SER A 36 -7.39 -11.75 -9.21
CA SER A 36 -8.33 -12.78 -9.71
C SER A 36 -9.74 -12.21 -9.82
N THR A 37 -10.38 -12.37 -10.97
CA THR A 37 -11.75 -11.91 -11.19
C THR A 37 -12.76 -12.67 -10.33
N SER A 38 -12.54 -13.96 -10.09
CA SER A 38 -13.39 -14.78 -9.22
C SER A 38 -13.35 -14.31 -7.78
N ASP A 39 -12.18 -13.94 -7.28
CA ASP A 39 -11.98 -13.50 -5.89
C ASP A 39 -12.52 -12.08 -5.68
N ILE A 40 -12.37 -11.22 -6.67
CA ILE A 40 -13.01 -9.89 -6.67
C ILE A 40 -14.53 -9.99 -6.59
N ALA A 41 -15.13 -10.97 -7.26
CA ALA A 41 -16.58 -11.15 -7.26
C ALA A 41 -17.12 -11.51 -5.85
N GLN A 42 -16.34 -12.25 -5.07
CA GLN A 42 -16.70 -12.65 -3.70
C GLN A 42 -16.51 -11.51 -2.68
N MET A 43 -15.72 -10.50 -3.02
CA MET A 43 -15.45 -9.37 -2.11
C MET A 43 -16.71 -8.48 -1.96
N PRO A 44 -17.14 -8.15 -0.73
CA PRO A 44 -18.25 -7.24 -0.49
C PRO A 44 -18.07 -5.92 -1.26
N LYS A 45 -19.13 -5.43 -1.93
CA LYS A 45 -19.07 -4.26 -2.83
C LYS A 45 -18.45 -3.02 -2.17
N GLY A 46 -18.80 -2.74 -0.91
CA GLY A 46 -18.24 -1.60 -0.16
C GLY A 46 -16.74 -1.75 0.07
N ARG A 47 -16.28 -2.95 0.48
CA ARG A 47 -14.86 -3.25 0.70
C ARG A 47 -14.08 -3.13 -0.62
N ARG A 48 -14.64 -3.63 -1.72
CA ARG A 48 -14.05 -3.53 -3.06
C ARG A 48 -13.87 -2.08 -3.50
N ARG A 49 -14.89 -1.23 -3.32
CA ARG A 49 -14.80 0.21 -3.63
C ARG A 49 -13.73 0.90 -2.77
N ALA A 50 -13.75 0.66 -1.46
CA ALA A 50 -12.77 1.22 -0.54
C ALA A 50 -11.33 0.79 -0.90
N SER A 51 -11.09 -0.49 -1.21
CA SER A 51 -9.79 -0.98 -1.64
C SER A 51 -9.32 -0.34 -2.95
N LYS A 52 -10.22 -0.11 -3.92
CA LYS A 52 -9.87 0.59 -5.17
C LYS A 52 -9.46 2.04 -4.92
N ILE A 53 -10.21 2.79 -4.08
CA ILE A 53 -9.89 4.18 -3.73
C ILE A 53 -8.55 4.23 -3.00
N LEU A 54 -8.35 3.38 -2.00
CA LEU A 54 -7.08 3.30 -1.27
C LEU A 54 -5.91 2.90 -2.18
N GLY A 55 -6.13 1.98 -3.12
CA GLY A 55 -5.14 1.59 -4.13
C GLY A 55 -4.72 2.78 -4.99
N TRP A 56 -5.69 3.54 -5.49
CA TRP A 56 -5.42 4.74 -6.28
C TRP A 56 -4.66 5.81 -5.48
N LEU A 57 -5.11 6.14 -4.27
CA LEU A 57 -4.41 7.09 -3.39
C LEU A 57 -3.00 6.63 -3.03
N THR A 58 -2.82 5.33 -2.74
CA THR A 58 -1.50 4.77 -2.44
C THR A 58 -0.59 4.82 -3.67
N SER A 59 -1.16 4.59 -4.86
CA SER A 59 -0.41 4.71 -6.12
C SER A 59 0.09 6.13 -6.35
N LEU A 60 -0.76 7.14 -6.12
CA LEU A 60 -0.36 8.55 -6.21
C LEU A 60 0.77 8.86 -5.21
N ALA A 61 0.61 8.43 -3.95
CA ALA A 61 1.58 8.71 -2.91
C ALA A 61 2.92 7.99 -3.15
N SER A 62 2.90 6.75 -3.65
CA SER A 62 4.08 5.93 -3.89
C SER A 62 4.78 6.23 -5.23
N GLY A 63 4.05 6.77 -6.21
CA GLY A 63 4.52 6.91 -7.59
C GLY A 63 4.62 5.60 -8.37
N ARG A 64 3.94 4.56 -7.91
CA ARG A 64 3.83 3.23 -8.55
C ARG A 64 2.40 2.76 -8.53
N VAL A 65 2.01 1.97 -9.52
CA VAL A 65 0.68 1.34 -9.51
C VAL A 65 0.61 0.31 -8.39
N ILE A 66 -0.29 0.54 -7.45
CA ILE A 66 -0.57 -0.34 -6.32
C ILE A 66 -2.06 -0.65 -6.33
N THR A 67 -2.39 -1.91 -6.47
CA THR A 67 -3.74 -2.43 -6.28
C THR A 67 -3.81 -3.12 -4.92
N ASP A 68 -4.92 -3.23 -4.27
CA ASP A 68 -5.11 -3.91 -2.99
C ASP A 68 -4.03 -3.61 -1.89
N PRO A 69 -3.82 -2.34 -1.51
CA PRO A 69 -2.81 -1.99 -0.51
C PRO A 69 -3.15 -2.48 0.91
N GLN A 70 -4.35 -3.00 1.13
CA GLN A 70 -4.84 -3.43 2.44
C GLN A 70 -4.75 -4.94 2.66
N CYS A 71 -4.13 -5.70 1.74
CA CYS A 71 -3.88 -7.11 1.97
C CYS A 71 -2.79 -7.28 3.04
N GLY A 72 -3.14 -7.92 4.15
CA GLY A 72 -2.23 -8.17 5.27
C GLY A 72 -1.32 -9.39 5.08
N TYR A 73 -1.48 -10.15 3.99
CA TYR A 73 -0.58 -11.25 3.67
C TYR A 73 0.65 -10.73 2.96
N THR A 74 1.78 -10.75 3.66
CA THR A 74 3.03 -10.19 3.15
C THR A 74 4.22 -11.07 3.49
N ALA A 75 5.27 -10.99 2.69
CA ALA A 75 6.57 -11.57 2.98
C ALA A 75 7.67 -10.54 2.71
N THR A 76 8.68 -10.48 3.57
CA THR A 76 9.73 -9.46 3.51
C THR A 76 11.08 -10.10 3.73
N SER A 77 12.07 -9.69 2.94
CA SER A 77 13.44 -10.20 3.10
C SER A 77 14.02 -9.83 4.47
N SER A 78 14.80 -10.72 5.06
CA SER A 78 15.46 -10.47 6.35
C SER A 78 16.41 -9.27 6.28
N LYS A 79 17.04 -9.04 5.12
CA LYS A 79 17.89 -7.87 4.88
C LYS A 79 17.10 -6.57 5.06
N LEU A 80 15.94 -6.46 4.41
CA LEU A 80 15.08 -5.28 4.53
C LEU A 80 14.59 -5.08 5.98
N LEU A 81 14.15 -6.17 6.64
CA LEU A 81 13.67 -6.09 8.02
C LEU A 81 14.73 -5.57 9.00
N LYS A 82 16.00 -5.99 8.83
CA LYS A 82 17.12 -5.53 9.66
C LYS A 82 17.50 -4.07 9.42
N GLN A 83 17.28 -3.56 8.22
CA GLN A 83 17.61 -2.18 7.83
C GLN A 83 16.48 -1.19 8.12
N TRP A 84 15.29 -1.69 8.42
CA TRP A 84 14.10 -0.85 8.62
C TRP A 84 14.11 -0.15 9.97
N ASN A 85 13.82 1.16 9.95
CA ASN A 85 13.67 1.92 11.18
C ASN A 85 12.24 1.77 11.74
N TRP A 86 12.06 0.82 12.64
CA TRP A 86 10.76 0.49 13.22
C TRP A 86 10.19 1.61 14.11
N GLU A 87 11.03 2.39 14.77
CA GLU A 87 10.62 3.50 15.64
C GLU A 87 9.90 4.61 14.87
N LYS A 88 10.32 4.83 13.61
CA LYS A 88 9.72 5.84 12.72
C LYS A 88 8.59 5.28 11.87
N SER A 89 8.22 4.03 12.05
CA SER A 89 7.15 3.40 11.28
C SER A 89 5.78 3.82 11.77
N TRP A 90 4.83 3.79 10.83
CA TRP A 90 3.42 4.00 11.17
C TRP A 90 2.89 2.82 12.00
N ASN A 91 2.43 3.08 13.20
CA ASN A 91 2.04 2.06 14.18
C ASN A 91 0.51 1.89 14.34
N SER A 92 -0.26 2.25 13.32
CA SER A 92 -1.73 2.21 13.37
C SER A 92 -2.31 1.64 12.08
N TYR A 93 -3.64 1.53 12.02
CA TYR A 93 -4.34 1.16 10.78
C TYR A 93 -3.83 1.98 9.60
N GLY A 94 -3.62 1.31 8.45
CA GLY A 94 -3.02 1.94 7.26
C GLY A 94 -1.51 1.71 7.17
N TYR A 95 -0.88 0.96 8.13
CA TYR A 95 0.54 0.64 8.02
C TYR A 95 0.92 -0.05 6.69
N PRO A 96 0.09 -0.90 6.06
CA PRO A 96 0.45 -1.48 4.78
C PRO A 96 0.58 -0.42 3.68
N ASN A 97 -0.31 0.58 3.66
CA ASN A 97 -0.20 1.71 2.73
C ASN A 97 1.10 2.49 2.96
N TYR A 98 1.39 2.82 4.23
CA TYR A 98 2.62 3.51 4.61
C TYR A 98 3.87 2.74 4.16
N TRP A 99 3.91 1.43 4.44
CA TRP A 99 5.01 0.57 4.05
C TRP A 99 5.24 0.56 2.55
N LEU A 100 4.19 0.35 1.77
CA LEU A 100 4.27 0.33 0.31
C LEU A 100 4.76 1.66 -0.26
N ILE A 101 4.33 2.80 0.32
CA ILE A 101 4.81 4.12 -0.06
C ILE A 101 6.29 4.27 0.25
N GLN A 102 6.72 3.92 1.45
CA GLN A 102 8.13 4.04 1.87
C GLN A 102 9.04 3.12 1.05
N LEU A 103 8.67 1.84 0.91
CA LEU A 103 9.44 0.88 0.12
C LEU A 103 9.60 1.34 -1.33
N SER A 104 8.53 1.86 -1.92
CA SER A 104 8.57 2.42 -3.28
C SER A 104 9.47 3.64 -3.37
N SER A 105 9.39 4.55 -2.40
CA SER A 105 10.21 5.78 -2.37
C SER A 105 11.70 5.51 -2.14
N MET A 106 12.04 4.40 -1.51
CA MET A 106 13.41 3.93 -1.27
C MET A 106 13.95 3.04 -2.40
N GLY A 107 13.15 2.75 -3.41
CA GLY A 107 13.57 1.96 -4.57
C GLY A 107 13.57 0.45 -4.33
N TYR A 108 12.98 -0.04 -3.23
CA TYR A 108 12.83 -1.48 -3.01
C TYR A 108 11.89 -2.11 -4.03
N ARG A 109 12.18 -3.36 -4.37
CA ARG A 109 11.38 -4.15 -5.30
C ARG A 109 10.21 -4.78 -4.58
N VAL A 110 9.01 -4.30 -4.88
CA VAL A 110 7.75 -4.83 -4.37
C VAL A 110 7.06 -5.61 -5.47
N ILE A 111 6.65 -6.84 -5.18
CA ILE A 111 5.92 -7.72 -6.12
C ILE A 111 4.59 -8.10 -5.49
N ASP A 112 3.55 -8.09 -6.31
CA ASP A 112 2.23 -8.61 -5.97
C ASP A 112 2.12 -10.08 -6.36
N VAL A 113 1.55 -10.90 -5.48
CA VAL A 113 1.23 -12.31 -5.73
C VAL A 113 -0.28 -12.49 -5.54
N PRO A 114 -0.99 -13.15 -6.48
CA PRO A 114 -2.41 -13.41 -6.31
C PRO A 114 -2.63 -14.29 -5.07
N VAL A 115 -3.55 -13.87 -4.21
CA VAL A 115 -3.93 -14.64 -3.03
C VAL A 115 -5.44 -14.71 -2.93
N LYS A 116 -5.91 -15.89 -2.55
CA LYS A 116 -7.31 -16.13 -2.27
C LYS A 116 -7.68 -15.52 -0.92
N ALA A 117 -8.84 -14.86 -0.85
CA ALA A 117 -9.39 -14.40 0.41
C ALA A 117 -10.73 -15.07 0.67
N VAL A 118 -10.89 -15.58 1.86
CA VAL A 118 -12.17 -16.12 2.33
C VAL A 118 -12.92 -15.00 3.04
N TYR A 119 -14.15 -14.75 2.64
CA TYR A 119 -15.03 -13.77 3.26
C TYR A 119 -16.13 -14.48 4.03
N GLY A 120 -16.16 -14.33 5.32
CA GLY A 120 -17.17 -14.88 6.24
C GLY A 120 -17.97 -13.78 6.93
N ASN A 121 -18.43 -14.07 8.13
CA ASN A 121 -19.26 -13.18 8.94
C ASN A 121 -18.44 -12.27 9.88
N GLU A 122 -17.16 -12.08 9.61
CA GLU A 122 -16.27 -11.29 10.47
C GLU A 122 -16.69 -9.82 10.49
N LYS A 123 -16.78 -9.27 11.69
CA LYS A 123 -17.08 -7.86 11.90
C LYS A 123 -15.76 -7.07 11.95
N SER A 124 -15.63 -6.11 11.06
CA SER A 124 -14.48 -5.19 11.08
C SER A 124 -14.57 -4.24 12.27
N GLY A 125 -13.53 -4.20 13.10
CA GLY A 125 -13.37 -3.21 14.18
C GLY A 125 -12.97 -1.80 13.67
N ILE A 126 -12.79 -1.63 12.38
CA ILE A 126 -12.37 -0.36 11.79
C ILE A 126 -13.58 0.59 11.73
N LYS A 127 -13.42 1.79 12.29
CA LYS A 127 -14.36 2.91 12.09
C LYS A 127 -14.05 3.59 10.75
N PRO A 128 -14.85 3.40 9.67
CA PRO A 128 -14.46 3.75 8.31
C PRO A 128 -14.07 5.24 8.15
N PHE A 129 -14.88 6.15 8.69
CA PHE A 129 -14.65 7.59 8.56
C PHE A 129 -13.32 8.04 9.19
N LYS A 130 -13.07 7.63 10.46
CA LYS A 130 -11.80 7.94 11.15
C LYS A 130 -10.59 7.33 10.43
N PHE A 131 -10.77 6.11 9.91
CA PHE A 131 -9.73 5.44 9.14
C PHE A 131 -9.38 6.22 7.87
N PHE A 132 -10.39 6.60 7.06
CA PHE A 132 -10.15 7.33 5.81
C PHE A 132 -9.48 8.68 6.04
N ILE A 133 -9.91 9.45 7.05
CA ILE A 133 -9.26 10.72 7.38
C ILE A 133 -7.79 10.49 7.77
N ARG A 134 -7.53 9.60 8.72
CA ARG A 134 -6.19 9.39 9.25
C ARG A 134 -5.22 8.84 8.20
N VAL A 135 -5.67 7.85 7.45
CA VAL A 135 -4.85 7.24 6.38
C VAL A 135 -4.71 8.19 5.19
N GLY A 136 -5.77 8.92 4.84
CA GLY A 136 -5.72 9.95 3.80
C GLY A 136 -4.71 11.06 4.12
N MET A 137 -4.72 11.59 5.35
CA MET A 137 -3.72 12.57 5.79
C MET A 137 -2.29 12.00 5.71
N MET A 138 -2.07 10.78 6.18
CA MET A 138 -0.76 10.13 6.09
C MET A 138 -0.32 10.01 4.63
N MET A 139 -1.18 9.54 3.73
CA MET A 139 -0.85 9.40 2.31
C MET A 139 -0.55 10.76 1.66
N THR A 140 -1.31 11.80 2.00
CA THR A 140 -1.07 13.18 1.52
C THR A 140 0.30 13.68 1.96
N ILE A 141 0.64 13.52 3.24
CA ILE A 141 1.95 13.92 3.77
C ILE A 141 3.08 13.19 3.06
N GLU A 142 2.97 11.88 2.90
CA GLU A 142 4.02 11.08 2.24
C GLU A 142 4.13 11.40 0.74
N HIS A 143 3.01 11.69 0.07
CA HIS A 143 3.00 12.19 -1.30
C HIS A 143 3.80 13.49 -1.44
N HIS A 144 3.54 14.48 -0.57
CA HIS A 144 4.26 15.76 -0.58
C HIS A 144 5.74 15.59 -0.25
N LYS A 145 6.08 14.76 0.74
CA LYS A 145 7.50 14.45 1.05
C LYS A 145 8.22 13.86 -0.15
N ARG A 146 7.57 12.96 -0.90
CA ARG A 146 8.13 12.40 -2.13
C ARG A 146 8.26 13.46 -3.22
N ALA A 147 7.22 14.27 -3.43
CA ALA A 147 7.25 15.36 -4.41
C ALA A 147 8.42 16.32 -4.13
N LEU A 148 8.60 16.76 -2.88
CA LEU A 148 9.72 17.63 -2.48
C LEU A 148 11.10 16.99 -2.73
N LYS A 149 11.25 15.68 -2.57
CA LYS A 149 12.51 14.99 -2.89
C LYS A 149 12.84 14.95 -4.38
N ILE A 150 11.81 14.98 -5.24
CA ILE A 150 11.96 14.92 -6.70
C ILE A 150 12.17 16.31 -7.30
N LEU A 151 11.64 17.33 -6.63
CA LEU A 151 11.56 18.72 -7.08
C LEU A 151 12.87 19.37 -7.56
N PRO A 152 14.00 19.20 -6.90
CA PRO A 152 15.20 19.98 -7.23
C PRO A 152 15.91 19.54 -8.53
N LYS A 153 15.37 18.57 -9.28
CA LYS A 153 16.12 17.94 -10.38
C LYS A 153 15.98 18.62 -11.74
N SER A 154 14.99 19.50 -11.94
CA SER A 154 14.85 20.27 -13.18
C SER A 154 13.87 21.43 -13.04
N ILE A 155 14.10 22.52 -13.80
CA ILE A 155 13.18 23.67 -13.87
C ILE A 155 11.74 23.26 -14.27
N PRO A 156 11.53 22.39 -15.30
CA PRO A 156 10.17 21.94 -15.64
C PRO A 156 9.45 21.23 -14.48
N MET A 157 10.17 20.43 -13.68
CA MET A 157 9.58 19.76 -12.52
C MET A 157 9.22 20.75 -11.42
N MET A 158 10.00 21.80 -11.22
CA MET A 158 9.71 22.85 -10.27
C MET A 158 8.44 23.62 -10.69
N LEU A 159 8.29 23.97 -11.96
CA LEU A 159 7.09 24.62 -12.50
C LEU A 159 5.84 23.74 -12.36
N ALA A 160 5.97 22.44 -12.68
CA ALA A 160 4.88 21.48 -12.48
C ALA A 160 4.47 21.36 -11.01
N PHE A 161 5.42 21.41 -10.08
CA PHE A 161 5.11 21.41 -8.66
C PHE A 161 4.43 22.70 -8.20
N LEU A 162 4.87 23.85 -8.65
CA LEU A 162 4.24 25.12 -8.34
C LEU A 162 2.80 25.15 -8.85
N ALA A 163 2.56 24.66 -10.07
CA ALA A 163 1.22 24.53 -10.63
C ALA A 163 0.35 23.56 -9.82
N TYR A 164 0.91 22.43 -9.39
CA TYR A 164 0.25 21.48 -8.52
C TYR A 164 -0.13 22.10 -7.16
N MET A 165 0.80 22.81 -6.53
CA MET A 165 0.56 23.48 -5.24
C MET A 165 -0.46 24.60 -5.37
N SER A 166 -0.42 25.39 -6.46
CA SER A 166 -1.43 26.43 -6.71
C SER A 166 -2.83 25.84 -6.91
N GLY A 167 -2.95 24.69 -7.57
CA GLY A 167 -4.20 23.95 -7.69
C GLY A 167 -4.76 23.50 -6.35
N TYR A 168 -3.91 23.05 -5.44
CA TYR A 168 -4.33 22.70 -4.07
C TYR A 168 -4.86 23.91 -3.29
N LEU A 169 -4.18 25.04 -3.39
CA LEU A 169 -4.63 26.29 -2.75
C LEU A 169 -5.95 26.79 -3.34
N ALA A 170 -6.13 26.64 -4.65
CA ALA A 170 -7.39 27.05 -5.31
C ALA A 170 -8.60 26.17 -4.95
N ILE A 171 -8.39 24.91 -4.58
CA ILE A 171 -9.46 23.99 -4.15
C ILE A 171 -9.78 24.17 -2.65
N GLY A 172 -8.85 24.69 -1.87
CA GLY A 172 -8.98 24.91 -0.42
C GLY A 172 -9.65 26.23 -0.03
N PHE A 173 -9.99 27.04 -1.00
CA PHE A 173 -10.79 28.27 -0.88
C PHE A 173 -12.05 28.15 -1.73
#